data_bb4e82fe215e7307bf62e65162476a18
#
_entry.id   bb4e82fe215e7307bf62e65162476a18
#
_cell.length_a   1.000
_cell.length_b   1.000
_cell.length_c   1.000
_cell.angle_alpha   90.00
_cell.angle_beta   90.00
_cell.angle_gamma   90.00
#
_symmetry.space_group_name_H-M   'P 1'
#
loop_
_entity.id
_entity.type
_entity.pdbx_description
1 polymer ?
#
loop_
_entity_poly.entity_id
_entity_poly.type
_entity_poly.pdbx_seq_one_letter_code
_entity_poly.pdbx_strand_id
1 'polypeptide(L)'
;MALHVSGGKNALPSRYSAGNPFSRFAPLILMKGGAMRRPGAEIDETPPLSGTLGRIGSLEVRLARGPREIWRAQRLRYRVFYQEMSAKPDVISRMFRRDADRFDKACDHLLVIDHAARGRFGGIKPKVVGTYRLMRQSAAERLGGFYTQGEFDLGPMLAQHSGQRFLELGRSCVLKPYRTKRTVELLWSGIWAYLQHHRIDAMFGCASFDGVEPDALALPLSFLHHHARSEGDWAATAHAEHFVGMDRLPPEMVDAKLALKQLPPLIKGYLRLGARFGTGAVIDRQFGTTDVLVVLPVSAIDKRYADYYGGEGPRHAA
;
A
#
# COMPACT_ATOMS: atom_id res chain seq x y z
N MET A 1 27.79 -48.84 -41.34
CA MET A 1 27.60 -48.40 -42.72
C MET A 1 27.27 -46.90 -42.67
N ALA A 2 28.16 -46.15 -43.30
CA ALA A 2 28.23 -44.68 -43.27
C ALA A 2 27.00 -44.02 -43.92
N LEU A 3 26.68 -42.80 -43.53
CA LEU A 3 26.91 -41.58 -44.31
C LEU A 3 26.51 -40.32 -43.52
N HIS A 4 27.49 -39.47 -43.44
CA HIS A 4 27.54 -38.04 -43.26
C HIS A 4 26.50 -37.25 -44.07
N VAL A 5 25.95 -36.12 -43.54
CA VAL A 5 25.98 -34.82 -44.20
C VAL A 5 25.78 -33.68 -43.16
N SER A 6 26.63 -32.73 -43.30
CA SER A 6 26.90 -31.47 -42.60
C SER A 6 25.84 -30.39 -42.73
N GLY A 7 25.88 -29.46 -41.79
CA GLY A 7 25.90 -28.04 -42.12
C GLY A 7 24.69 -27.22 -41.69
N GLY A 8 24.88 -26.23 -40.86
CA GLY A 8 23.97 -25.12 -40.71
C GLY A 8 24.03 -24.43 -39.35
N LYS A 9 25.12 -23.70 -39.06
CA LYS A 9 25.13 -22.69 -38.00
C LYS A 9 24.23 -21.54 -38.40
N ASN A 10 23.19 -21.26 -37.61
CA ASN A 10 22.61 -19.95 -37.60
C ASN A 10 22.46 -19.49 -36.13
N ALA A 11 23.35 -18.58 -35.79
CA ALA A 11 23.34 -17.82 -34.56
C ALA A 11 22.16 -16.85 -34.56
N LEU A 12 21.28 -16.93 -33.56
CA LEU A 12 20.31 -15.91 -33.25
C LEU A 12 20.96 -14.83 -32.39
N PRO A 13 20.72 -13.53 -32.66
CA PRO A 13 21.30 -12.47 -31.89
C PRO A 13 20.57 -12.33 -30.55
N SER A 14 21.32 -12.43 -29.45
CA SER A 14 20.92 -12.01 -28.14
C SER A 14 20.85 -10.48 -28.11
N ARG A 15 19.67 -9.92 -27.99
CA ARG A 15 19.45 -8.54 -27.51
C ARG A 15 18.03 -8.43 -26.91
N TYR A 16 17.90 -8.81 -25.65
CA TYR A 16 16.88 -8.23 -24.78
C TYR A 16 17.61 -7.48 -23.67
N SER A 17 17.84 -6.20 -23.94
CA SER A 17 18.15 -5.20 -22.93
C SER A 17 16.89 -5.02 -22.08
N ALA A 18 16.95 -5.40 -20.82
CA ALA A 18 15.93 -5.14 -19.81
C ALA A 18 15.86 -3.62 -19.55
N GLY A 19 15.01 -2.93 -20.30
CA GLY A 19 14.65 -1.54 -20.05
C GLY A 19 13.64 -1.48 -18.91
N ASN A 20 13.94 -0.67 -17.92
CA ASN A 20 13.09 -0.32 -16.79
C ASN A 20 11.74 0.22 -17.30
N PRO A 21 10.57 -0.43 -17.01
CA PRO A 21 9.27 0.02 -17.52
C PRO A 21 8.80 1.37 -16.99
N PHE A 22 9.44 1.92 -15.95
CA PHE A 22 9.08 3.22 -15.35
C PHE A 22 9.84 4.43 -15.94
N SER A 23 10.70 4.24 -16.97
CA SER A 23 11.46 5.34 -17.58
C SER A 23 10.83 5.90 -18.88
N ARG A 24 9.66 5.43 -19.31
CA ARG A 24 8.99 5.94 -20.50
C ARG A 24 7.85 6.89 -20.14
N PHE A 25 8.16 8.04 -19.61
CA PHE A 25 7.30 9.20 -19.80
C PHE A 25 7.85 10.04 -20.97
N ALA A 26 7.12 10.00 -22.07
CA ALA A 26 7.35 10.86 -23.23
C ALA A 26 7.30 12.35 -22.83
N PRO A 27 7.99 13.24 -23.57
CA PRO A 27 7.97 14.66 -23.27
C PRO A 27 6.55 15.21 -23.45
N LEU A 28 6.17 16.04 -22.49
CA LEU A 28 4.91 16.77 -22.43
C LEU A 28 4.72 17.58 -23.73
N ILE A 29 3.85 17.12 -24.61
CA ILE A 29 3.34 17.95 -25.69
C ILE A 29 2.43 18.98 -25.05
N LEU A 30 2.85 20.23 -25.09
CA LEU A 30 2.12 21.39 -24.60
C LEU A 30 0.87 21.60 -25.46
N MET A 31 -0.22 20.90 -25.19
CA MET A 31 -1.52 21.28 -25.74
C MET A 31 -2.09 22.40 -24.89
N LYS A 32 -2.10 23.61 -25.44
CA LYS A 32 -2.95 24.72 -24.99
C LYS A 32 -4.40 24.31 -25.17
N GLY A 33 -4.97 23.66 -24.16
CA GLY A 33 -6.39 23.38 -24.03
C GLY A 33 -6.87 24.02 -22.74
N GLY A 34 -7.82 24.98 -22.83
CA GLY A 34 -8.36 25.66 -21.67
C GLY A 34 -8.86 24.67 -20.63
N ALA A 35 -8.36 24.82 -19.41
CA ALA A 35 -8.83 24.07 -18.25
C ALA A 35 -10.31 24.38 -18.03
N MET A 36 -11.19 23.52 -18.49
CA MET A 36 -12.58 23.48 -18.05
C MET A 36 -12.53 23.12 -16.56
N ARG A 37 -12.68 24.14 -15.69
CA ARG A 37 -12.89 23.95 -14.25
C ARG A 37 -14.14 23.07 -14.11
N ARG A 38 -13.97 21.82 -13.68
CA ARG A 38 -15.09 21.00 -13.22
C ARG A 38 -15.71 21.71 -12.03
N PRO A 39 -17.04 22.03 -12.03
CA PRO A 39 -17.71 22.54 -10.84
C PRO A 39 -17.74 21.43 -9.82
N GLY A 40 -17.14 21.64 -8.63
CA GLY A 40 -17.26 20.71 -7.51
C GLY A 40 -15.98 20.20 -6.85
N ALA A 41 -14.78 20.68 -7.21
CA ALA A 41 -13.62 20.46 -6.34
C ALA A 41 -13.81 21.33 -5.09
N GLU A 42 -14.54 20.82 -4.09
CA GLU A 42 -14.51 21.37 -2.72
C GLU A 42 -13.03 21.41 -2.31
N ILE A 43 -12.52 22.61 -2.07
CA ILE A 43 -11.25 22.77 -1.38
C ILE A 43 -11.47 22.12 -0.03
N ASP A 44 -10.72 21.06 0.26
CA ASP A 44 -10.78 20.41 1.57
C ASP A 44 -10.24 21.41 2.61
N GLU A 45 -11.16 22.23 3.14
CA GLU A 45 -10.88 23.26 4.13
C GLU A 45 -10.70 22.69 5.53
N THR A 46 -10.72 21.35 5.67
CA THR A 46 -10.52 20.70 6.96
C THR A 46 -9.15 21.10 7.51
N PRO A 47 -9.08 21.69 8.73
CA PRO A 47 -7.81 22.07 9.32
C PRO A 47 -6.84 20.88 9.40
N PRO A 48 -5.53 21.08 9.33
CA PRO A 48 -4.58 20.00 9.47
C PRO A 48 -4.78 19.24 10.78
N LEU A 49 -4.92 17.91 10.70
CA LEU A 49 -4.96 17.06 11.88
C LEU A 49 -3.60 17.16 12.62
N SER A 50 -3.61 17.57 13.87
CA SER A 50 -2.41 17.84 14.65
C SER A 50 -2.48 17.18 16.03
N GLY A 51 -1.34 17.10 16.70
CA GLY A 51 -1.24 16.50 18.02
C GLY A 51 -1.01 15.00 18.01
N THR A 52 -1.15 14.39 19.17
CA THR A 52 -1.05 12.94 19.40
C THR A 52 -2.38 12.31 19.07
N LEU A 53 -2.39 11.31 18.19
CA LEU A 53 -3.59 10.55 17.79
C LEU A 53 -3.79 9.29 18.62
N GLY A 54 -2.78 8.89 19.38
CA GLY A 54 -2.85 7.76 20.30
C GLY A 54 -1.50 7.50 20.98
N ARG A 55 -1.53 6.87 22.16
CA ARG A 55 -0.34 6.51 22.92
C ARG A 55 -0.51 5.18 23.65
N ILE A 56 0.51 4.33 23.59
CA ILE A 56 0.59 3.09 24.37
C ILE A 56 2.02 2.97 24.94
N GLY A 57 2.16 3.19 26.25
CA GLY A 57 3.47 3.25 26.90
C GLY A 57 4.35 4.34 26.31
N SER A 58 5.55 3.99 25.85
CA SER A 58 6.48 4.91 25.19
C SER A 58 6.17 5.18 23.71
N LEU A 59 5.23 4.46 23.13
CA LEU A 59 4.86 4.60 21.73
C LEU A 59 3.79 5.68 21.56
N GLU A 60 3.99 6.58 20.61
CA GLU A 60 3.05 7.61 20.18
C GLU A 60 2.74 7.45 18.69
N VAL A 61 1.47 7.61 18.32
CA VAL A 61 1.08 7.76 16.91
C VAL A 61 0.61 9.18 16.64
N ARG A 62 1.11 9.78 15.56
CA ARG A 62 0.74 11.10 15.07
C ARG A 62 1.16 11.31 13.61
N LEU A 63 0.71 12.38 13.00
CA LEU A 63 1.20 12.81 11.69
C LEU A 63 2.62 13.42 11.78
N ALA A 64 3.36 13.32 10.68
CA ALA A 64 4.64 14.00 10.53
C ALA A 64 4.46 15.52 10.54
N ARG A 65 5.29 16.23 11.29
CA ARG A 65 5.21 17.68 11.47
C ARG A 65 6.01 18.49 10.44
N GLY A 66 6.72 17.80 9.54
CA GLY A 66 7.49 18.48 8.51
C GLY A 66 8.51 17.61 7.79
N PRO A 67 9.26 18.18 6.85
CA PRO A 67 10.13 17.44 5.94
C PRO A 67 11.16 16.54 6.61
N ARG A 68 11.70 16.96 7.77
CA ARG A 68 12.68 16.15 8.53
C ARG A 68 12.08 14.84 9.06
N GLU A 69 10.79 14.83 9.40
CA GLU A 69 10.11 13.62 9.89
C GLU A 69 9.68 12.74 8.73
N ILE A 70 9.24 13.32 7.61
CA ILE A 70 9.02 12.59 6.36
C ILE A 70 10.32 11.87 5.94
N TRP A 71 11.44 12.55 6.06
CA TRP A 71 12.76 11.97 5.79
C TRP A 71 13.07 10.76 6.68
N ARG A 72 12.69 10.82 7.96
CA ARG A 72 12.84 9.69 8.89
C ARG A 72 11.93 8.51 8.49
N ALA A 73 10.70 8.78 8.06
CA ALA A 73 9.79 7.76 7.52
C ALA A 73 10.37 7.09 6.26
N GLN A 74 10.90 7.87 5.31
CA GLN A 74 11.54 7.37 4.10
C GLN A 74 12.76 6.49 4.41
N ARG A 75 13.56 6.85 5.41
CA ARG A 75 14.70 6.02 5.87
C ARG A 75 14.25 4.75 6.58
N LEU A 76 13.14 4.81 7.34
CA LEU A 76 12.52 3.63 7.92
C LEU A 76 12.06 2.67 6.83
N ARG A 77 11.34 3.17 5.82
CA ARG A 77 10.87 2.42 4.66
C ARG A 77 12.04 1.76 3.92
N TYR A 78 13.11 2.51 3.64
CA TYR A 78 14.31 1.96 3.02
C TYR A 78 14.88 0.79 3.82
N ARG A 79 15.00 0.94 5.14
CA ARG A 79 15.49 -0.12 6.00
C ARG A 79 14.61 -1.36 5.93
N VAL A 80 13.29 -1.19 6.01
CA VAL A 80 12.35 -2.31 6.00
C VAL A 80 12.29 -2.96 4.62
N PHE A 81 12.05 -2.19 3.56
CA PHE A 81 11.81 -2.74 2.23
C PHE A 81 13.08 -3.28 1.57
N TYR A 82 14.19 -2.55 1.65
CA TYR A 82 15.41 -2.88 0.91
C TYR A 82 16.50 -3.57 1.74
N GLN A 83 16.44 -3.52 3.06
CA GLN A 83 17.45 -4.18 3.91
C GLN A 83 16.89 -5.39 4.69
N GLU A 84 15.59 -5.37 5.06
CA GLU A 84 14.94 -6.47 5.80
C GLU A 84 14.10 -7.37 4.87
N MET A 85 13.45 -6.78 3.84
CA MET A 85 12.71 -7.46 2.77
C MET A 85 13.53 -7.34 1.48
N SER A 86 13.46 -8.25 0.57
CA SER A 86 14.39 -8.37 -0.57
C SER A 86 14.14 -7.40 -1.73
N ALA A 87 13.52 -6.24 -1.51
CA ALA A 87 13.27 -5.24 -2.55
C ALA A 87 14.58 -4.71 -3.15
N LYS A 88 14.56 -4.38 -4.44
CA LYS A 88 15.73 -3.88 -5.20
C LYS A 88 15.68 -2.35 -5.27
N PRO A 89 16.54 -1.62 -4.55
CA PRO A 89 16.56 -0.17 -4.61
C PRO A 89 17.07 0.33 -5.97
N ASP A 90 16.43 1.38 -6.49
CA ASP A 90 17.02 2.15 -7.59
C ASP A 90 18.29 2.89 -7.14
N VAL A 91 19.02 3.50 -8.09
CA VAL A 91 20.29 4.18 -7.81
C VAL A 91 20.15 5.29 -6.79
N ILE A 92 19.07 6.08 -6.88
CA ILE A 92 18.80 7.24 -6.00
C ILE A 92 18.47 6.74 -4.59
N SER A 93 17.55 5.79 -4.48
CA SER A 93 17.16 5.17 -3.21
C SER A 93 18.36 4.55 -2.50
N ARG A 94 19.26 3.88 -3.25
CA ARG A 94 20.49 3.29 -2.72
C ARG A 94 21.47 4.36 -2.22
N MET A 95 21.70 5.42 -3.01
CA MET A 95 22.63 6.51 -2.67
C MET A 95 22.21 7.23 -1.40
N PHE A 96 20.93 7.60 -1.30
CA PHE A 96 20.42 8.38 -0.17
C PHE A 96 19.90 7.52 0.98
N ARG A 97 19.86 6.19 0.81
CA ARG A 97 19.26 5.23 1.75
C ARG A 97 17.85 5.66 2.18
N ARG A 98 17.02 5.98 1.19
CA ARG A 98 15.63 6.42 1.38
C ARG A 98 14.73 5.80 0.32
N ASP A 99 13.57 5.33 0.72
CA ASP A 99 12.45 5.04 -0.15
C ASP A 99 11.65 6.33 -0.33
N ALA A 100 11.77 6.99 -1.48
CA ALA A 100 11.11 8.26 -1.77
C ALA A 100 10.58 8.28 -3.20
N ASP A 101 9.34 8.74 -3.35
CA ASP A 101 8.70 8.91 -4.65
C ASP A 101 8.00 10.27 -4.77
N ARG A 102 7.45 10.56 -5.95
CA ARG A 102 6.75 11.83 -6.24
C ARG A 102 5.55 12.08 -5.33
N PHE A 103 4.93 11.02 -4.82
CA PHE A 103 3.71 11.11 -4.01
C PHE A 103 3.99 11.56 -2.57
N ASP A 104 5.19 11.33 -2.05
CA ASP A 104 5.52 11.63 -0.65
C ASP A 104 5.26 13.09 -0.25
N LYS A 105 5.42 14.04 -1.20
CA LYS A 105 5.21 15.47 -0.92
C LYS A 105 3.74 15.87 -0.80
N ALA A 106 2.84 15.07 -1.37
CA ALA A 106 1.40 15.32 -1.37
C ALA A 106 0.63 14.49 -0.35
N CYS A 107 1.30 13.51 0.26
CA CYS A 107 0.71 12.62 1.24
C CYS A 107 0.96 13.10 2.67
N ASP A 108 0.02 12.79 3.55
CA ASP A 108 0.25 12.82 4.97
C ASP A 108 0.98 11.54 5.40
N HIS A 109 1.90 11.66 6.36
CA HIS A 109 2.67 10.53 6.86
C HIS A 109 2.33 10.26 8.32
N LEU A 110 1.66 9.15 8.58
CA LEU A 110 1.39 8.66 9.92
C LEU A 110 2.66 8.00 10.47
N LEU A 111 3.07 8.38 11.68
CA LEU A 111 4.29 7.90 12.31
C LEU A 111 3.98 7.27 13.65
N VAL A 112 4.57 6.11 13.92
CA VAL A 112 4.72 5.60 15.29
C VAL A 112 6.11 5.94 15.77
N ILE A 113 6.18 6.62 16.93
CA ILE A 113 7.42 7.12 17.52
C ILE A 113 7.60 6.46 18.89
N ASP A 114 8.77 5.82 19.10
CA ASP A 114 9.17 5.35 20.43
C ASP A 114 9.99 6.42 21.11
N HIS A 115 9.45 7.00 22.18
CA HIS A 115 10.08 8.04 22.98
C HIS A 115 11.12 7.48 23.97
N ALA A 116 11.10 6.18 24.27
CA ALA A 116 12.07 5.52 25.14
C ALA A 116 13.22 4.86 24.35
N ALA A 117 13.21 4.95 23.01
CA ALA A 117 14.25 4.35 22.19
C ALA A 117 15.63 4.92 22.57
N ARG A 118 16.63 4.03 22.66
CA ARG A 118 18.01 4.42 22.98
C ARG A 118 18.82 4.67 21.72
N GLY A 119 19.60 5.73 21.74
CA GLY A 119 20.60 6.03 20.72
C GLY A 119 21.86 5.17 20.88
N ARG A 120 22.79 5.30 19.90
CA ARG A 120 24.05 4.54 19.85
C ARG A 120 24.90 4.65 21.14
N PHE A 121 24.78 5.75 21.84
CA PHE A 121 25.55 6.05 23.07
C PHE A 121 24.71 5.86 24.34
N GLY A 122 23.60 5.11 24.29
CA GLY A 122 22.78 4.75 25.44
C GLY A 122 21.77 5.79 25.90
N GLY A 123 21.90 7.06 25.51
CA GLY A 123 20.94 8.13 25.83
C GLY A 123 19.59 7.94 25.12
N ILE A 124 18.51 8.47 25.71
CA ILE A 124 17.17 8.44 25.11
C ILE A 124 17.17 9.29 23.85
N LYS A 125 16.71 8.70 22.74
CA LYS A 125 16.57 9.38 21.46
C LYS A 125 15.30 8.88 20.75
N PRO A 126 14.22 9.71 20.71
CA PRO A 126 12.98 9.34 20.05
C PRO A 126 13.21 8.87 18.62
N LYS A 127 12.58 7.74 18.27
CA LYS A 127 12.79 7.05 17.00
C LYS A 127 11.48 6.74 16.32
N VAL A 128 11.39 7.04 15.01
CA VAL A 128 10.29 6.56 14.16
C VAL A 128 10.47 5.05 13.96
N VAL A 129 9.48 4.27 14.36
CA VAL A 129 9.51 2.80 14.37
C VAL A 129 8.44 2.17 13.50
N GLY A 130 7.43 2.94 13.10
CA GLY A 130 6.38 2.55 12.16
C GLY A 130 5.91 3.75 11.35
N THR A 131 5.37 3.50 10.17
CA THR A 131 4.79 4.53 9.31
C THR A 131 3.70 3.97 8.41
N TYR A 132 2.77 4.86 8.00
CA TYR A 132 1.82 4.70 6.93
C TYR A 132 1.79 5.97 6.08
N ARG A 133 1.63 5.83 4.78
CA ARG A 133 1.41 6.96 3.86
C ARG A 133 -0.09 7.06 3.57
N LEU A 134 -0.65 8.25 3.73
CA LEU A 134 -2.06 8.56 3.61
C LEU A 134 -2.24 9.56 2.48
N MET A 135 -2.92 9.17 1.41
CA MET A 135 -3.14 10.02 0.25
C MET A 135 -4.63 10.28 0.05
N ARG A 136 -5.08 11.49 0.35
CA ARG A 136 -6.46 11.91 0.10
C ARG A 136 -6.71 12.12 -1.39
N GLN A 137 -7.95 11.96 -1.81
CA GLN A 137 -8.38 12.13 -3.20
C GLN A 137 -7.96 13.50 -3.77
N SER A 138 -8.15 14.59 -3.01
CA SER A 138 -7.75 15.93 -3.44
C SER A 138 -6.25 16.07 -3.71
N ALA A 139 -5.41 15.31 -2.99
CA ALA A 139 -3.98 15.25 -3.24
C ALA A 139 -3.65 14.42 -4.49
N ALA A 140 -4.34 13.29 -4.68
CA ALA A 140 -4.22 12.45 -5.87
C ALA A 140 -4.58 13.21 -7.15
N GLU A 141 -5.69 13.94 -7.14
CA GLU A 141 -6.13 14.75 -8.28
C GLU A 141 -5.08 15.77 -8.73
N ARG A 142 -4.38 16.42 -7.77
CA ARG A 142 -3.27 17.34 -8.09
C ARG A 142 -2.05 16.67 -8.71
N LEU A 143 -1.86 15.38 -8.46
CA LEU A 143 -0.74 14.58 -8.99
C LEU A 143 -1.10 13.77 -10.23
N GLY A 144 -2.36 13.87 -10.72
CA GLY A 144 -2.86 13.13 -11.86
C GLY A 144 -3.29 11.70 -11.54
N GLY A 145 -3.58 11.41 -10.26
CA GLY A 145 -4.13 10.14 -9.81
C GLY A 145 -3.47 9.57 -8.56
N PHE A 146 -4.04 8.51 -8.05
CA PHE A 146 -3.50 7.71 -6.96
C PHE A 146 -2.31 6.84 -7.39
N TYR A 147 -1.47 6.45 -6.45
CA TYR A 147 -0.37 5.51 -6.72
C TYR A 147 -0.89 4.17 -7.27
N THR A 148 -1.93 3.62 -6.63
CA THR A 148 -2.56 2.34 -6.98
C THR A 148 -3.10 2.33 -8.42
N GLN A 149 -3.46 3.49 -9.01
CA GLN A 149 -3.90 3.56 -10.41
C GLN A 149 -2.81 3.21 -11.44
N GLY A 150 -1.56 3.09 -11.03
CA GLY A 150 -0.50 2.53 -11.87
C GLY A 150 -0.57 1.01 -12.05
N GLU A 151 -1.35 0.33 -11.23
CA GLU A 151 -1.46 -1.13 -11.20
C GLU A 151 -2.89 -1.62 -11.43
N PHE A 152 -3.89 -0.86 -10.95
CA PHE A 152 -5.30 -1.22 -10.98
C PHE A 152 -6.15 -0.12 -11.60
N ASP A 153 -7.10 -0.51 -12.44
CA ASP A 153 -8.13 0.40 -12.96
C ASP A 153 -9.16 0.69 -11.86
N LEU A 154 -8.98 1.85 -11.22
CA LEU A 154 -9.91 2.37 -10.21
C LEU A 154 -10.97 3.30 -10.82
N GLY A 155 -10.87 3.63 -12.12
CA GLY A 155 -11.73 4.62 -12.76
C GLY A 155 -13.21 4.34 -12.60
N PRO A 156 -13.70 3.14 -12.92
CA PRO A 156 -15.12 2.78 -12.76
C PRO A 156 -15.59 2.91 -11.30
N MET A 157 -14.83 2.37 -10.34
CA MET A 157 -15.16 2.44 -8.91
C MET A 157 -15.23 3.89 -8.41
N LEU A 158 -14.25 4.73 -8.74
CA LEU A 158 -14.22 6.13 -8.33
C LEU A 158 -15.36 6.94 -8.96
N ALA A 159 -15.71 6.66 -10.23
CA ALA A 159 -16.80 7.32 -10.93
C ALA A 159 -18.18 6.97 -10.30
N GLN A 160 -18.40 5.72 -9.98
CA GLN A 160 -19.63 5.24 -9.35
C GLN A 160 -19.86 5.86 -7.97
N HIS A 161 -18.78 6.14 -7.25
CA HIS A 161 -18.80 6.74 -5.92
C HIS A 161 -18.32 8.20 -5.93
N SER A 162 -18.66 8.98 -6.96
CA SER A 162 -18.15 10.34 -7.19
C SER A 162 -18.44 11.35 -6.06
N GLY A 163 -19.43 11.05 -5.18
CA GLY A 163 -19.73 11.86 -4.00
C GLY A 163 -18.97 11.44 -2.73
N GLN A 164 -18.15 10.39 -2.78
CA GLN A 164 -17.42 9.88 -1.63
C GLN A 164 -15.99 10.41 -1.59
N ARG A 165 -15.42 10.44 -0.37
CA ARG A 165 -14.05 10.85 -0.10
C ARG A 165 -13.18 9.61 0.07
N PHE A 166 -12.22 9.44 -0.83
CA PHE A 166 -11.32 8.31 -0.84
C PHE A 166 -9.98 8.60 -0.18
N LEU A 167 -9.44 7.59 0.49
CA LEU A 167 -8.10 7.58 1.06
C LEU A 167 -7.32 6.38 0.56
N GLU A 168 -6.19 6.63 -0.10
CA GLU A 168 -5.23 5.57 -0.38
C GLU A 168 -4.27 5.38 0.78
N LEU A 169 -4.16 4.13 1.24
CA LEU A 169 -3.22 3.66 2.25
C LEU A 169 -2.03 2.98 1.57
N GLY A 170 -0.83 3.51 1.79
CA GLY A 170 0.36 2.95 1.17
C GLY A 170 1.60 2.97 2.08
N ARG A 171 2.66 2.32 1.61
CA ARG A 171 3.98 2.29 2.27
C ARG A 171 3.93 1.94 3.76
N SER A 172 3.03 1.02 4.15
CA SER A 172 2.93 0.51 5.51
C SER A 172 4.18 -0.27 5.88
N CYS A 173 4.86 0.14 6.92
CA CYS A 173 5.93 -0.68 7.47
C CYS A 173 6.25 -0.36 8.93
N VAL A 174 6.77 -1.38 9.62
CA VAL A 174 7.18 -1.32 11.03
C VAL A 174 8.52 -2.02 11.16
N LEU A 175 9.45 -1.45 11.94
CA LEU A 175 10.73 -2.10 12.26
C LEU A 175 10.49 -3.45 12.95
N LYS A 176 11.28 -4.46 12.60
CA LYS A 176 11.13 -5.84 13.06
C LYS A 176 10.92 -5.97 14.59
N PRO A 177 11.68 -5.30 15.49
CA PRO A 177 11.48 -5.38 16.93
C PRO A 177 10.14 -4.81 17.42
N TYR A 178 9.50 -3.97 16.60
CA TYR A 178 8.24 -3.28 16.92
C TYR A 178 7.03 -3.88 16.21
N ARG A 179 7.15 -5.01 15.50
CA ARG A 179 6.04 -5.73 14.85
C ARG A 179 5.20 -6.44 15.90
N THR A 180 4.54 -5.67 16.76
CA THR A 180 3.72 -6.15 17.89
C THR A 180 2.28 -5.71 17.71
N LYS A 181 1.35 -6.37 18.44
CA LYS A 181 -0.06 -6.00 18.47
C LYS A 181 -0.26 -4.52 18.83
N ARG A 182 0.49 -4.02 19.83
CA ARG A 182 0.43 -2.60 20.28
C ARG A 182 0.74 -1.60 19.17
N THR A 183 1.75 -1.88 18.36
CA THR A 183 2.13 -1.00 17.24
C THR A 183 1.06 -1.00 16.15
N VAL A 184 0.47 -2.15 15.85
CA VAL A 184 -0.62 -2.27 14.87
C VAL A 184 -1.87 -1.54 15.38
N GLU A 185 -2.21 -1.71 16.65
CA GLU A 185 -3.33 -1.00 17.28
C GLU A 185 -3.15 0.53 17.22
N LEU A 186 -1.95 1.02 17.50
CA LEU A 186 -1.65 2.45 17.39
C LEU A 186 -1.78 2.97 15.94
N LEU A 187 -1.28 2.22 14.96
CA LEU A 187 -1.43 2.61 13.55
C LEU A 187 -2.91 2.71 13.19
N TRP A 188 -3.73 1.73 13.57
CA TRP A 188 -5.18 1.75 13.32
C TRP A 188 -5.89 2.87 14.07
N SER A 189 -5.52 3.17 15.32
CA SER A 189 -6.05 4.33 16.05
C SER A 189 -5.75 5.64 15.32
N GLY A 190 -4.52 5.78 14.82
CA GLY A 190 -4.14 6.95 14.03
C GLY A 190 -4.88 7.05 12.68
N ILE A 191 -5.05 5.92 11.97
CA ILE A 191 -5.84 5.86 10.74
C ILE A 191 -7.30 6.23 11.05
N TRP A 192 -7.89 5.66 12.10
CA TRP A 192 -9.27 5.94 12.48
C TRP A 192 -9.50 7.41 12.80
N ALA A 193 -8.63 8.02 13.59
CA ALA A 193 -8.68 9.45 13.87
C ALA A 193 -8.59 10.30 12.58
N TYR A 194 -7.77 9.87 11.63
CA TYR A 194 -7.63 10.51 10.33
C TYR A 194 -8.90 10.38 9.48
N LEU A 195 -9.53 9.18 9.44
CA LEU A 195 -10.79 8.93 8.73
C LEU A 195 -11.91 9.84 9.24
N GLN A 196 -12.06 9.93 10.56
CA GLN A 196 -13.08 10.75 11.19
C GLN A 196 -12.87 12.25 10.92
N HIS A 197 -11.62 12.72 11.07
CA HIS A 197 -11.29 14.13 10.88
C HIS A 197 -11.53 14.59 9.44
N HIS A 198 -11.14 13.80 8.45
CA HIS A 198 -11.28 14.12 7.03
C HIS A 198 -12.57 13.58 6.41
N ARG A 199 -13.45 12.97 7.22
CA ARG A 199 -14.72 12.37 6.77
C ARG A 199 -14.53 11.45 5.56
N ILE A 200 -13.56 10.53 5.67
CA ILE A 200 -13.27 9.57 4.62
C ILE A 200 -14.37 8.51 4.59
N ASP A 201 -14.87 8.21 3.40
CA ASP A 201 -15.95 7.24 3.18
C ASP A 201 -15.41 5.86 2.80
N ALA A 202 -14.27 5.81 2.11
CA ALA A 202 -13.66 4.56 1.70
C ALA A 202 -12.12 4.63 1.67
N MET A 203 -11.50 3.52 2.02
CA MET A 203 -10.06 3.30 1.91
C MET A 203 -9.75 2.24 0.86
N PHE A 204 -8.61 2.38 0.21
CA PHE A 204 -8.05 1.34 -0.64
C PHE A 204 -6.51 1.41 -0.67
N GLY A 205 -5.88 0.43 -1.30
CA GLY A 205 -4.45 0.39 -1.52
C GLY A 205 -3.96 -1.01 -1.85
N CYS A 206 -2.69 -1.13 -2.23
CA CYS A 206 -2.08 -2.42 -2.50
C CYS A 206 -1.58 -3.06 -1.21
N ALA A 207 -1.86 -4.35 -1.07
CA ALA A 207 -1.30 -5.20 -0.02
C ALA A 207 -0.56 -6.37 -0.67
N SER A 208 0.62 -6.69 -0.13
CA SER A 208 1.59 -7.54 -0.79
C SER A 208 1.70 -8.92 -0.13
N PHE A 209 1.83 -9.94 -0.97
CA PHE A 209 2.40 -11.24 -0.62
C PHE A 209 3.88 -11.24 -0.95
N ASP A 210 4.69 -11.87 -0.12
CA ASP A 210 6.10 -12.11 -0.44
C ASP A 210 6.21 -13.11 -1.60
N GLY A 211 7.03 -12.78 -2.61
CA GLY A 211 7.28 -13.62 -3.76
C GLY A 211 6.62 -13.14 -5.05
N VAL A 212 7.18 -13.59 -6.16
CA VAL A 212 6.81 -13.21 -7.54
C VAL A 212 6.29 -14.40 -8.35
N GLU A 213 6.11 -15.54 -7.69
CA GLU A 213 5.62 -16.77 -8.30
C GLU A 213 4.17 -17.02 -7.88
N PRO A 214 3.16 -16.68 -8.72
CA PRO A 214 1.76 -16.78 -8.34
C PRO A 214 1.31 -18.21 -8.05
N ASP A 215 1.94 -19.23 -8.64
CA ASP A 215 1.61 -20.63 -8.37
C ASP A 215 1.95 -21.04 -6.93
N ALA A 216 3.00 -20.48 -6.34
CA ALA A 216 3.32 -20.67 -4.94
C ALA A 216 2.28 -20.00 -3.99
N LEU A 217 1.51 -19.05 -4.52
CA LEU A 217 0.47 -18.31 -3.83
C LEU A 217 -0.94 -18.76 -4.23
N ALA A 218 -1.08 -19.90 -4.94
CA ALA A 218 -2.35 -20.36 -5.52
C ALA A 218 -3.46 -20.40 -4.48
N LEU A 219 -3.21 -21.02 -3.32
CA LEU A 219 -4.23 -21.18 -2.28
C LEU A 219 -4.71 -19.84 -1.67
N PRO A 220 -3.84 -18.94 -1.18
CA PRO A 220 -4.30 -17.67 -0.63
C PRO A 220 -4.87 -16.72 -1.68
N LEU A 221 -4.40 -16.73 -2.93
CA LEU A 221 -4.98 -15.91 -4.01
C LEU A 221 -6.38 -16.40 -4.37
N SER A 222 -6.58 -17.73 -4.56
CA SER A 222 -7.89 -18.31 -4.85
C SER A 222 -8.87 -18.08 -3.69
N PHE A 223 -8.39 -18.14 -2.44
CA PHE A 223 -9.22 -17.82 -1.28
C PHE A 223 -9.75 -16.37 -1.36
N LEU A 224 -8.89 -15.39 -1.64
CA LEU A 224 -9.33 -14.01 -1.79
C LEU A 224 -10.30 -13.84 -2.95
N HIS A 225 -10.04 -14.52 -4.08
CA HIS A 225 -10.91 -14.50 -5.27
C HIS A 225 -12.30 -15.03 -4.98
N HIS A 226 -12.41 -16.22 -4.37
CA HIS A 226 -13.71 -16.87 -4.18
C HIS A 226 -14.51 -16.36 -2.99
N HIS A 227 -13.83 -15.91 -1.91
CA HIS A 227 -14.49 -15.58 -0.64
C HIS A 227 -14.47 -14.11 -0.25
N ALA A 228 -13.64 -13.30 -0.88
CA ALA A 228 -13.42 -11.91 -0.47
C ALA A 228 -13.29 -10.93 -1.65
N ARG A 229 -13.69 -11.30 -2.86
CA ARG A 229 -13.63 -10.42 -4.02
C ARG A 229 -14.55 -9.21 -3.86
N SER A 230 -14.09 -8.05 -4.31
CA SER A 230 -14.93 -6.86 -4.46
C SER A 230 -15.84 -7.02 -5.69
N GLU A 231 -17.11 -6.67 -5.54
CA GLU A 231 -18.14 -6.86 -6.56
C GLU A 231 -19.00 -5.61 -6.71
N GLY A 232 -19.83 -5.57 -7.76
CA GLY A 232 -20.72 -4.45 -8.04
C GLY A 232 -19.95 -3.13 -8.18
N ASP A 233 -20.44 -2.09 -7.53
CA ASP A 233 -19.91 -0.73 -7.63
C ASP A 233 -18.51 -0.57 -7.03
N TRP A 234 -18.08 -1.52 -6.20
CA TRP A 234 -16.74 -1.56 -5.58
C TRP A 234 -15.75 -2.41 -6.37
N ALA A 235 -16.16 -2.97 -7.51
CA ALA A 235 -15.27 -3.77 -8.34
C ALA A 235 -14.16 -2.90 -8.93
N ALA A 236 -12.92 -3.42 -8.87
CA ALA A 236 -11.77 -2.85 -9.54
C ALA A 236 -10.85 -3.99 -9.98
N THR A 237 -10.16 -3.81 -11.08
CA THR A 237 -9.39 -4.88 -11.74
C THR A 237 -7.97 -4.41 -12.02
N ALA A 238 -7.00 -5.30 -11.91
CA ALA A 238 -5.63 -5.03 -12.35
C ALA A 238 -5.61 -4.69 -13.85
N HIS A 239 -4.76 -3.73 -14.25
CA HIS A 239 -4.59 -3.40 -15.67
C HIS A 239 -4.17 -4.63 -16.46
N ALA A 240 -4.68 -4.77 -17.69
CA ALA A 240 -4.50 -5.97 -18.52
C ALA A 240 -3.03 -6.36 -18.70
N GLU A 241 -2.12 -5.37 -18.82
CA GLU A 241 -0.69 -5.57 -18.98
C GLU A 241 0.02 -6.09 -17.71
N HIS A 242 -0.61 -5.99 -16.55
CA HIS A 242 -0.08 -6.42 -15.25
C HIS A 242 -0.89 -7.56 -14.63
N PHE A 243 -2.00 -7.93 -15.27
CA PHE A 243 -2.97 -8.86 -14.71
C PHE A 243 -2.40 -10.25 -14.50
N VAL A 244 -2.51 -10.72 -13.25
CA VAL A 244 -2.24 -12.09 -12.85
C VAL A 244 -3.52 -12.69 -12.26
N GLY A 245 -4.00 -13.80 -12.83
CA GLY A 245 -5.20 -14.48 -12.35
C GLY A 245 -5.06 -14.94 -10.91
N MET A 246 -6.06 -14.64 -10.09
CA MET A 246 -6.14 -15.10 -8.69
C MET A 246 -6.94 -16.41 -8.57
N ASP A 247 -7.78 -16.74 -9.55
CA ASP A 247 -8.53 -18.01 -9.66
C ASP A 247 -7.60 -19.12 -10.14
N ARG A 248 -6.85 -19.72 -9.23
CA ARG A 248 -5.82 -20.73 -9.52
C ARG A 248 -6.21 -22.12 -9.05
N LEU A 249 -7.16 -22.20 -8.14
CA LEU A 249 -7.74 -23.44 -7.62
C LEU A 249 -9.25 -23.33 -7.66
N PRO A 250 -9.96 -24.38 -8.07
CA PRO A 250 -11.42 -24.38 -8.00
C PRO A 250 -11.91 -24.26 -6.55
N PRO A 251 -13.10 -23.69 -6.32
CA PRO A 251 -13.61 -23.37 -4.97
C PRO A 251 -13.57 -24.55 -4.00
N GLU A 252 -13.87 -25.75 -4.47
CA GLU A 252 -13.88 -26.99 -3.68
C GLU A 252 -12.49 -27.45 -3.20
N MET A 253 -11.41 -26.97 -3.83
CA MET A 253 -10.03 -27.23 -3.44
C MET A 253 -9.47 -26.16 -2.52
N VAL A 254 -10.21 -25.09 -2.22
CA VAL A 254 -9.75 -24.01 -1.37
C VAL A 254 -10.05 -24.32 0.10
N ASP A 255 -9.07 -24.85 0.81
CA ASP A 255 -9.15 -24.96 2.28
C ASP A 255 -9.01 -23.54 2.90
N ALA A 256 -10.14 -22.97 3.32
CA ALA A 256 -10.21 -21.63 3.90
C ALA A 256 -9.35 -21.50 5.17
N LYS A 257 -9.27 -22.54 6.01
CA LYS A 257 -8.48 -22.53 7.26
C LYS A 257 -6.99 -22.48 6.96
N LEU A 258 -6.55 -23.26 5.98
CA LEU A 258 -5.15 -23.27 5.53
C LEU A 258 -4.80 -21.98 4.81
N ALA A 259 -5.66 -21.49 3.92
CA ALA A 259 -5.49 -20.22 3.21
C ALA A 259 -5.32 -19.06 4.21
N LEU A 260 -6.20 -18.94 5.20
CA LEU A 260 -6.10 -17.92 6.24
C LEU A 260 -4.79 -17.99 7.02
N LYS A 261 -4.17 -19.16 7.20
CA LYS A 261 -2.84 -19.26 7.83
C LYS A 261 -1.75 -18.67 6.95
N GLN A 262 -1.85 -18.85 5.62
CA GLN A 262 -0.85 -18.38 4.66
C GLN A 262 -0.97 -16.88 4.35
N LEU A 263 -2.13 -16.24 4.58
CA LEU A 263 -2.28 -14.80 4.36
C LEU A 263 -1.30 -13.99 5.21
N PRO A 264 -0.68 -12.94 4.64
CA PRO A 264 0.10 -11.96 5.40
C PRO A 264 -0.72 -11.33 6.54
N PRO A 265 -0.08 -10.95 7.66
CA PRO A 265 -0.78 -10.36 8.80
C PRO A 265 -1.60 -9.11 8.44
N LEU A 266 -1.11 -8.29 7.52
CA LEU A 266 -1.80 -7.08 7.05
C LEU A 266 -3.10 -7.43 6.31
N ILE A 267 -3.05 -8.38 5.39
CA ILE A 267 -4.23 -8.85 4.64
C ILE A 267 -5.25 -9.47 5.58
N LYS A 268 -4.81 -10.28 6.56
CA LYS A 268 -5.70 -10.79 7.63
C LYS A 268 -6.38 -9.67 8.41
N GLY A 269 -5.63 -8.60 8.70
CA GLY A 269 -6.15 -7.42 9.38
C GLY A 269 -7.28 -6.76 8.58
N TYR A 270 -7.05 -6.53 7.30
CA TYR A 270 -8.06 -5.95 6.40
C TYR A 270 -9.31 -6.83 6.26
N LEU A 271 -9.14 -8.15 6.08
CA LEU A 271 -10.28 -9.09 6.03
C LEU A 271 -11.16 -9.01 7.28
N ARG A 272 -10.54 -8.93 8.47
CA ARG A 272 -11.27 -8.81 9.74
C ARG A 272 -12.07 -7.52 9.85
N LEU A 273 -11.63 -6.46 9.17
CA LEU A 273 -12.34 -5.19 9.11
C LEU A 273 -13.47 -5.18 8.06
N GLY A 274 -13.61 -6.24 7.26
CA GLY A 274 -14.61 -6.32 6.20
C GLY A 274 -14.12 -5.90 4.83
N ALA A 275 -12.80 -5.75 4.63
CA ALA A 275 -12.25 -5.41 3.32
C ALA A 275 -12.53 -6.47 2.27
N ARG A 276 -12.62 -6.03 1.02
CA ARG A 276 -12.72 -6.84 -0.18
C ARG A 276 -11.50 -6.61 -1.06
N PHE A 277 -11.29 -7.51 -2.02
CA PHE A 277 -10.09 -7.52 -2.85
C PHE A 277 -10.45 -7.38 -4.32
N GLY A 278 -9.68 -6.60 -5.06
CA GLY A 278 -9.86 -6.41 -6.50
C GLY A 278 -9.68 -7.70 -7.30
N THR A 279 -10.05 -7.65 -8.55
CA THR A 279 -9.90 -8.77 -9.49
C THR A 279 -8.50 -8.73 -10.11
N GLY A 280 -7.78 -9.84 -10.01
CA GLY A 280 -6.39 -9.95 -10.44
C GLY A 280 -5.39 -9.44 -9.40
N ALA A 281 -4.19 -9.98 -9.49
CA ALA A 281 -3.02 -9.53 -8.75
C ALA A 281 -2.00 -8.92 -9.71
N VAL A 282 -0.98 -8.25 -9.17
CA VAL A 282 0.11 -7.63 -9.93
C VAL A 282 1.45 -8.10 -9.36
N ILE A 283 2.41 -8.43 -10.22
CA ILE A 283 3.76 -8.78 -9.79
C ILE A 283 4.61 -7.53 -9.75
N ASP A 284 5.01 -7.10 -8.55
CA ASP A 284 6.02 -6.07 -8.36
C ASP A 284 7.42 -6.68 -8.25
N ARG A 285 8.14 -6.67 -9.38
CA ARG A 285 9.52 -7.20 -9.45
C ARG A 285 10.54 -6.34 -8.71
N GLN A 286 10.25 -5.08 -8.46
CA GLN A 286 11.12 -4.19 -7.69
C GLN A 286 11.06 -4.53 -6.20
N PHE A 287 9.86 -4.74 -5.69
CA PHE A 287 9.68 -5.13 -4.28
C PHE A 287 9.75 -6.64 -4.07
N GLY A 288 9.70 -7.45 -5.15
CA GLY A 288 9.74 -8.91 -5.05
C GLY A 288 8.44 -9.48 -4.47
N THR A 289 7.31 -8.85 -4.79
CA THR A 289 6.00 -9.15 -4.21
C THR A 289 4.95 -9.45 -5.29
N THR A 290 3.86 -10.07 -4.86
CA THR A 290 2.61 -10.17 -5.61
C THR A 290 1.57 -9.34 -4.87
N ASP A 291 1.08 -8.28 -5.51
CA ASP A 291 0.24 -7.28 -4.90
C ASP A 291 -1.23 -7.49 -5.26
N VAL A 292 -2.12 -7.31 -4.29
CA VAL A 292 -3.56 -7.37 -4.43
C VAL A 292 -4.18 -6.05 -3.99
N LEU A 293 -5.19 -5.59 -4.72
CA LEU A 293 -5.94 -4.41 -4.33
C LEU A 293 -6.84 -4.73 -3.15
N VAL A 294 -6.75 -3.92 -2.10
CA VAL A 294 -7.67 -3.90 -0.96
C VAL A 294 -8.65 -2.75 -1.14
N VAL A 295 -9.94 -2.99 -0.96
CA VAL A 295 -11.00 -1.97 -0.94
C VAL A 295 -11.76 -2.12 0.36
N LEU A 296 -11.91 -1.04 1.12
CA LEU A 296 -12.60 -1.04 2.41
C LEU A 296 -13.46 0.22 2.56
N PRO A 297 -14.76 0.15 2.23
CA PRO A 297 -15.71 1.18 2.62
C PRO A 297 -15.75 1.31 4.15
N VAL A 298 -15.73 2.53 4.68
CA VAL A 298 -15.78 2.75 6.14
C VAL A 298 -17.07 2.20 6.74
N SER A 299 -18.16 2.24 5.98
CA SER A 299 -19.46 1.67 6.37
C SER A 299 -19.46 0.14 6.49
N ALA A 300 -18.51 -0.54 5.87
CA ALA A 300 -18.34 -2.00 5.98
C ALA A 300 -17.58 -2.43 7.24
N ILE A 301 -16.94 -1.49 7.94
CA ILE A 301 -16.20 -1.78 9.16
C ILE A 301 -17.16 -2.15 10.27
N ASP A 302 -16.98 -3.36 10.84
CA ASP A 302 -17.80 -3.82 11.97
C ASP A 302 -17.79 -2.80 13.12
N LYS A 303 -18.97 -2.48 13.63
CA LYS A 303 -19.19 -1.50 14.71
C LYS A 303 -18.27 -1.72 15.90
N ARG A 304 -17.97 -2.97 16.25
CA ARG A 304 -17.02 -3.30 17.33
C ARG A 304 -15.64 -2.71 17.13
N TYR A 305 -15.15 -2.67 15.88
CA TYR A 305 -13.86 -2.05 15.56
C TYR A 305 -13.97 -0.52 15.52
N ALA A 306 -15.11 0.00 15.01
CA ALA A 306 -15.38 1.42 15.03
C ALA A 306 -15.42 1.95 16.48
N ASP A 307 -16.12 1.25 17.38
CA ASP A 307 -16.19 1.60 18.81
C ASP A 307 -14.84 1.44 19.52
N TYR A 308 -14.07 0.38 19.17
CA TYR A 308 -12.76 0.12 19.74
C TYR A 308 -11.72 1.19 19.40
N TYR A 309 -11.68 1.62 18.14
CA TYR A 309 -10.73 2.64 17.68
C TYR A 309 -11.25 4.08 17.84
N GLY A 310 -12.57 4.28 17.89
CA GLY A 310 -13.23 5.58 18.02
C GLY A 310 -13.51 6.04 19.45
N GLY A 311 -13.45 5.14 20.44
CA GLY A 311 -13.48 5.50 21.86
C GLY A 311 -12.23 6.28 22.25
N GLU A 312 -12.31 7.12 23.29
CA GLU A 312 -11.17 7.88 23.81
C GLU A 312 -9.98 6.95 24.13
N GLY A 313 -9.12 6.71 23.18
CA GLY A 313 -7.89 5.93 23.17
C GLY A 313 -7.96 4.55 23.86
N PRO A 314 -7.10 3.60 23.53
CA PRO A 314 -7.08 2.34 24.23
C PRO A 314 -6.83 2.59 25.73
N ARG A 315 -7.89 2.48 26.51
CA ARG A 315 -7.81 2.43 27.98
C ARG A 315 -7.13 1.13 28.34
N HIS A 316 -5.82 1.09 28.22
CA HIS A 316 -5.06 0.01 28.83
C HIS A 316 -5.00 0.27 30.33
N ALA A 317 -5.89 -0.42 31.04
CA ALA A 317 -5.60 -0.77 32.42
C ALA A 317 -4.16 -1.29 32.54
N ALA A 318 -3.53 -0.85 33.58
CA ALA A 318 -2.17 -1.14 34.03
C ALA A 318 -1.74 -2.60 33.86
#